data_9d7e5e0004103bafae31f749d83feb4f
#
_entry.id   9d7e5e0004103bafae31f749d83feb4f
#
_cell.length_a   1.000
_cell.length_b   1.000
_cell.length_c   1.000
_cell.angle_alpha   90.00
_cell.angle_beta   90.00
_cell.angle_gamma   90.00
#
_symmetry.space_group_name_H-M   'P 1'
#
loop_
_entity.id
_entity.type
_entity.pdbx_description
1 polymer ?
#
loop_
_entity_poly.entity_id
_entity_poly.type
_entity_poly.pdbx_seq_one_letter_code
_entity_poly.pdbx_strand_id
1 'polypeptide(L)'
;MSETPVEPRLTLENGFTVRPWRDGDDLALLEVWGDPENPMHHADRALLRPSSNSPWARCVVAEFGGLPVAAATLFKSTLHPDRLSFYAEVAPEHRRSGAAAQLLELLQAEAPSCGVKSLKARCAKGSAAQCFLKDSGFTKIQCSQSVVVTPGSLALPDLESSPLEIEDLATGSVELSELVAEFYNAVHEWDRAEMTIGKAQQMLLSPETGASGAVVLRDTEQSRILAFAVSYTAEQSEDPADVLLGWNPSLSDEEIEAAVRDLLAMVAARFPVRLEVDSSMVPSSVSPTPWWTAAMHRSTSKP
;
A
#
# COMPACT_ATOMS: atom_id res chain seq x y z
N MET A 1 16.94 18.42 -42.23
CA MET A 1 17.16 17.15 -41.45
C MET A 1 17.38 17.60 -40.02
N SER A 2 16.38 17.43 -39.16
CA SER A 2 16.50 17.78 -37.76
C SER A 2 17.22 16.60 -37.10
N GLU A 3 18.43 16.83 -36.60
CA GLU A 3 19.14 15.86 -35.77
C GLU A 3 18.31 15.63 -34.50
N THR A 4 17.83 14.41 -34.34
CA THR A 4 17.22 13.98 -33.07
C THR A 4 18.30 14.09 -32.00
N PRO A 5 18.07 14.77 -30.85
CA PRO A 5 19.05 14.85 -29.77
C PRO A 5 19.47 13.44 -29.37
N VAL A 6 20.77 13.20 -29.36
CA VAL A 6 21.30 11.92 -28.84
C VAL A 6 21.03 11.89 -27.33
N GLU A 7 20.09 11.06 -26.93
CA GLU A 7 19.78 10.87 -25.50
C GLU A 7 20.99 10.29 -24.77
N PRO A 8 21.26 10.73 -23.54
CA PRO A 8 22.36 10.21 -22.75
C PRO A 8 22.15 8.71 -22.51
N ARG A 9 23.08 7.90 -23.01
CA ARG A 9 23.14 6.46 -22.77
C ARG A 9 24.37 6.17 -21.91
N LEU A 10 24.16 5.44 -20.82
CA LEU A 10 25.23 4.99 -19.94
C LEU A 10 25.39 3.48 -20.11
N THR A 11 26.59 3.02 -20.46
CA THR A 11 26.91 1.59 -20.51
C THR A 11 27.43 1.16 -19.13
N LEU A 12 26.80 0.15 -18.55
CA LEU A 12 27.17 -0.43 -17.27
C LEU A 12 28.25 -1.52 -17.45
N GLU A 13 28.97 -1.83 -16.39
CA GLU A 13 30.05 -2.83 -16.40
C GLU A 13 29.60 -4.24 -16.83
N ASN A 14 28.33 -4.57 -16.59
CA ASN A 14 27.70 -5.86 -16.92
C ASN A 14 27.13 -5.92 -18.35
N GLY A 15 27.43 -4.92 -19.20
CA GLY A 15 27.02 -4.88 -20.60
C GLY A 15 25.60 -4.34 -20.85
N PHE A 16 24.89 -3.90 -19.83
CA PHE A 16 23.63 -3.19 -20.01
C PHE A 16 23.88 -1.74 -20.44
N THR A 17 22.97 -1.22 -21.25
CA THR A 17 22.91 0.20 -21.60
C THR A 17 21.69 0.82 -20.94
N VAL A 18 21.89 1.85 -20.13
CA VAL A 18 20.80 2.55 -19.44
C VAL A 18 20.44 3.84 -20.17
N ARG A 19 19.17 4.10 -20.28
CA ARG A 19 18.59 5.32 -20.87
C ARG A 19 17.35 5.78 -20.11
N PRO A 20 16.90 7.01 -20.32
CA PRO A 20 15.60 7.47 -19.83
C PRO A 20 14.45 6.63 -20.41
N TRP A 21 13.32 6.61 -19.67
CA TRP A 21 12.06 6.03 -20.12
C TRP A 21 11.53 6.74 -21.35
N ARG A 22 10.95 6.00 -22.29
CA ARG A 22 10.33 6.49 -23.53
C ARG A 22 8.89 5.97 -23.65
N ASP A 23 8.10 6.66 -24.44
CA ASP A 23 6.77 6.17 -24.81
C ASP A 23 6.88 4.82 -25.54
N GLY A 24 6.06 3.86 -25.13
CA GLY A 24 6.06 2.49 -25.65
C GLY A 24 6.97 1.52 -24.91
N ASP A 25 7.79 1.99 -23.94
CA ASP A 25 8.60 1.08 -23.10
C ASP A 25 7.75 0.14 -22.25
N ASP A 26 6.56 0.56 -21.83
CA ASP A 26 5.58 -0.26 -21.13
C ASP A 26 5.19 -1.50 -21.94
N LEU A 27 4.91 -1.33 -23.23
CA LEU A 27 4.57 -2.45 -24.12
C LEU A 27 5.79 -3.32 -24.43
N ALA A 28 6.95 -2.71 -24.70
CA ALA A 28 8.17 -3.47 -24.98
C ALA A 28 8.65 -4.28 -23.78
N LEU A 29 8.52 -3.74 -22.56
CA LEU A 29 8.82 -4.46 -21.32
C LEU A 29 7.78 -5.54 -21.00
N LEU A 30 6.50 -5.30 -21.31
CA LEU A 30 5.45 -6.30 -21.16
C LEU A 30 5.72 -7.56 -22.00
N GLU A 31 6.22 -7.40 -23.24
CA GLU A 31 6.61 -8.53 -24.09
C GLU A 31 7.73 -9.38 -23.46
N VAL A 32 8.65 -8.74 -22.71
CA VAL A 32 9.79 -9.42 -22.08
C VAL A 32 9.45 -9.97 -20.68
N TRP A 33 8.67 -9.22 -19.91
CA TRP A 33 8.30 -9.62 -18.54
C TRP A 33 7.09 -10.55 -18.47
N GLY A 34 6.24 -10.55 -19.50
CA GLY A 34 4.94 -11.19 -19.48
C GLY A 34 3.89 -10.41 -18.68
N ASP A 35 2.70 -10.96 -18.63
CA ASP A 35 1.59 -10.37 -17.88
C ASP A 35 1.89 -10.34 -16.37
N PRO A 36 1.41 -9.31 -15.66
CA PRO A 36 1.54 -9.25 -14.20
C PRO A 36 0.85 -10.45 -13.54
N GLU A 37 1.55 -11.09 -12.60
CA GLU A 37 1.04 -12.28 -11.90
C GLU A 37 -0.18 -12.00 -11.00
N ASN A 38 -0.34 -10.74 -10.58
CA ASN A 38 -1.40 -10.32 -9.69
C ASN A 38 -1.66 -8.81 -9.80
N PRO A 39 -2.80 -8.30 -9.28
CA PRO A 39 -3.16 -6.88 -9.32
C PRO A 39 -2.11 -5.95 -8.71
N MET A 40 -1.39 -6.38 -7.67
CA MET A 40 -0.34 -5.59 -7.04
C MET A 40 0.84 -5.35 -7.99
N HIS A 41 1.28 -6.36 -8.72
CA HIS A 41 2.33 -6.23 -9.74
C HIS A 41 1.89 -5.30 -10.87
N HIS A 42 0.61 -5.35 -11.24
CA HIS A 42 0.07 -4.42 -12.24
C HIS A 42 0.16 -2.97 -11.74
N ALA A 43 -0.26 -2.72 -10.51
CA ALA A 43 -0.17 -1.40 -9.89
C ALA A 43 1.28 -0.91 -9.75
N ASP A 44 2.23 -1.82 -9.41
CA ASP A 44 3.65 -1.49 -9.32
C ASP A 44 4.24 -1.10 -10.69
N ARG A 45 3.89 -1.82 -11.76
CA ARG A 45 4.33 -1.47 -13.12
C ARG A 45 3.80 -0.13 -13.60
N ALA A 46 2.60 0.28 -13.18
CA ALA A 46 2.04 1.59 -13.46
C ALA A 46 2.83 2.77 -12.86
N LEU A 47 3.76 2.50 -11.94
CA LEU A 47 4.71 3.49 -11.40
C LEU A 47 5.82 3.83 -12.38
N LEU A 48 6.09 2.98 -13.37
CA LEU A 48 7.08 3.19 -14.42
C LEU A 48 6.49 4.15 -15.45
N ARG A 49 7.05 5.36 -15.52
CA ARG A 49 6.56 6.46 -16.37
C ARG A 49 7.67 7.46 -16.64
N PRO A 50 7.51 8.33 -17.63
CA PRO A 50 8.51 9.36 -17.94
C PRO A 50 8.92 10.17 -16.72
N SER A 51 10.21 10.51 -16.64
CA SER A 51 10.77 11.36 -15.57
C SER A 51 10.09 12.72 -15.54
N SER A 52 9.88 13.26 -14.34
CA SER A 52 9.21 14.55 -14.11
C SER A 52 9.87 15.31 -12.97
N ASN A 53 9.77 16.64 -12.99
CA ASN A 53 10.21 17.50 -11.92
C ASN A 53 9.06 17.88 -10.96
N SER A 54 7.81 17.75 -11.40
CA SER A 54 6.63 18.05 -10.57
C SER A 54 5.43 17.17 -10.97
N PRO A 55 5.04 16.18 -10.19
CA PRO A 55 5.76 15.65 -9.02
C PRO A 55 7.11 15.03 -9.43
N TRP A 56 8.09 15.12 -8.55
CA TRP A 56 9.43 14.63 -8.85
C TRP A 56 9.44 13.11 -9.03
N ALA A 57 9.94 12.66 -10.17
CA ALA A 57 10.13 11.26 -10.51
C ALA A 57 11.30 11.09 -11.46
N ARG A 58 12.01 9.99 -11.33
CA ARG A 58 13.05 9.54 -12.27
C ARG A 58 12.77 8.10 -12.65
N CYS A 59 12.80 7.82 -13.93
CA CYS A 59 12.59 6.50 -14.47
C CYS A 59 13.60 6.19 -15.56
N VAL A 60 14.22 5.03 -15.46
CA VAL A 60 15.25 4.56 -16.39
C VAL A 60 14.96 3.14 -16.85
N VAL A 61 15.41 2.83 -18.07
CA VAL A 61 15.29 1.52 -18.69
C VAL A 61 16.70 0.99 -18.97
N ALA A 62 16.94 -0.28 -18.62
CA ALA A 62 18.15 -0.99 -19.00
C ALA A 62 17.88 -1.88 -20.21
N GLU A 63 18.69 -1.72 -21.23
CA GLU A 63 18.69 -2.52 -22.46
C GLU A 63 19.85 -3.51 -22.43
N PHE A 64 19.60 -4.73 -22.92
CA PHE A 64 20.64 -5.72 -23.22
C PHE A 64 20.53 -6.13 -24.68
N GLY A 65 21.62 -5.96 -25.43
CA GLY A 65 21.59 -6.20 -26.88
C GLY A 65 20.57 -5.30 -27.64
N GLY A 66 20.23 -4.14 -27.09
CA GLY A 66 19.25 -3.21 -27.70
C GLY A 66 17.77 -3.50 -27.33
N LEU A 67 17.51 -4.53 -26.54
CA LEU A 67 16.17 -4.86 -26.06
C LEU A 67 16.00 -4.36 -24.60
N PRO A 68 14.88 -3.71 -24.25
CA PRO A 68 14.58 -3.32 -22.87
C PRO A 68 14.29 -4.58 -22.03
N VAL A 69 15.08 -4.78 -20.98
CA VAL A 69 14.98 -5.99 -20.14
C VAL A 69 14.75 -5.66 -18.67
N ALA A 70 15.01 -4.43 -18.26
CA ALA A 70 14.76 -3.97 -16.90
C ALA A 70 14.35 -2.50 -16.89
N ALA A 71 13.59 -2.11 -15.88
CA ALA A 71 13.29 -0.72 -15.61
C ALA A 71 13.26 -0.47 -14.10
N ALA A 72 13.56 0.77 -13.71
CA ALA A 72 13.45 1.20 -12.33
C ALA A 72 12.96 2.65 -12.27
N THR A 73 12.22 2.94 -11.19
CA THR A 73 11.74 4.29 -10.90
C THR A 73 12.01 4.66 -9.46
N LEU A 74 12.26 5.95 -9.26
CA LEU A 74 12.32 6.59 -7.96
C LEU A 74 11.44 7.83 -8.00
N PHE A 75 10.47 7.94 -7.09
CA PHE A 75 9.51 9.04 -7.13
C PHE A 75 9.13 9.53 -5.75
N LYS A 76 8.75 10.81 -5.68
CA LYS A 76 8.24 11.46 -4.47
C LYS A 76 6.73 11.28 -4.41
N SER A 77 6.23 10.67 -3.32
CA SER A 77 4.81 10.61 -3.03
C SER A 77 4.33 11.94 -2.43
N THR A 78 3.13 12.38 -2.82
CA THR A 78 2.45 13.51 -2.17
C THR A 78 1.77 13.11 -0.87
N LEU A 79 1.60 11.82 -0.65
CA LEU A 79 1.01 11.27 0.58
C LEU A 79 2.06 11.02 1.65
N HIS A 80 3.22 10.50 1.27
CA HIS A 80 4.36 10.21 2.16
C HIS A 80 5.60 10.94 1.65
N PRO A 81 5.75 12.24 1.97
CA PRO A 81 6.74 13.11 1.32
C PRO A 81 8.18 12.92 1.82
N ASP A 82 8.39 12.24 2.95
CA ASP A 82 9.70 12.16 3.62
C ASP A 82 10.60 11.04 3.09
N ARG A 83 10.05 10.16 2.24
CA ARG A 83 10.79 9.09 1.57
C ARG A 83 10.47 9.03 0.08
N LEU A 84 11.48 8.75 -0.72
CA LEU A 84 11.27 8.41 -2.12
C LEU A 84 10.89 6.94 -2.23
N SER A 85 9.87 6.66 -3.02
CA SER A 85 9.46 5.29 -3.33
C SER A 85 10.29 4.75 -4.47
N PHE A 86 10.87 3.57 -4.29
CA PHE A 86 11.66 2.85 -5.28
C PHE A 86 10.90 1.62 -5.77
N TYR A 87 10.87 1.41 -7.06
CA TYR A 87 10.43 0.19 -7.71
C TYR A 87 11.38 -0.19 -8.84
N ALA A 88 11.66 -1.48 -8.99
CA ALA A 88 12.44 -2.02 -10.10
C ALA A 88 11.96 -3.41 -10.47
N GLU A 89 11.92 -3.68 -11.77
CA GLU A 89 11.66 -5.00 -12.33
C GLU A 89 12.74 -5.37 -13.35
N VAL A 90 13.16 -6.64 -13.33
CA VAL A 90 14.18 -7.20 -14.22
C VAL A 90 13.65 -8.49 -14.80
N ALA A 91 13.77 -8.64 -16.12
CA ALA A 91 13.40 -9.85 -16.84
C ALA A 91 14.02 -11.11 -16.19
N PRO A 92 13.28 -12.22 -16.10
CA PRO A 92 13.73 -13.43 -15.41
C PRO A 92 15.14 -13.90 -15.83
N GLU A 93 15.43 -13.85 -17.13
CA GLU A 93 16.70 -14.30 -17.73
C GLU A 93 17.89 -13.39 -17.38
N HIS A 94 17.60 -12.14 -16.98
CA HIS A 94 18.58 -11.12 -16.62
C HIS A 94 18.67 -10.84 -15.12
N ARG A 95 17.91 -11.60 -14.29
CA ARG A 95 18.03 -11.52 -12.83
C ARG A 95 19.41 -12.00 -12.36
N ARG A 96 19.85 -11.50 -11.20
CA ARG A 96 21.15 -11.82 -10.59
C ARG A 96 22.37 -11.33 -11.41
N SER A 97 22.17 -10.48 -12.41
CA SER A 97 23.21 -9.82 -13.20
C SER A 97 23.75 -8.52 -12.60
N GLY A 98 23.19 -8.07 -11.47
CA GLY A 98 23.52 -6.77 -10.87
C GLY A 98 22.71 -5.58 -11.44
N ALA A 99 21.87 -5.80 -12.46
CA ALA A 99 21.13 -4.72 -13.12
C ALA A 99 20.31 -3.86 -12.13
N ALA A 100 19.52 -4.49 -11.25
CA ALA A 100 18.70 -3.75 -10.27
C ALA A 100 19.55 -2.90 -9.31
N ALA A 101 20.72 -3.39 -8.88
CA ALA A 101 21.62 -2.66 -7.99
C ALA A 101 22.17 -1.41 -8.68
N GLN A 102 22.64 -1.55 -9.92
CA GLN A 102 23.17 -0.43 -10.69
C GLN A 102 22.11 0.60 -11.03
N LEU A 103 20.87 0.16 -11.35
CA LEU A 103 19.73 1.08 -11.55
C LEU A 103 19.39 1.84 -10.26
N LEU A 104 19.43 1.17 -9.10
CA LEU A 104 19.22 1.81 -7.81
C LEU A 104 20.29 2.88 -7.54
N GLU A 105 21.57 2.56 -7.75
CA GLU A 105 22.70 3.49 -7.56
C GLU A 105 22.54 4.74 -8.46
N LEU A 106 22.21 4.54 -9.73
CA LEU A 106 21.97 5.64 -10.67
C LEU A 106 20.84 6.56 -10.20
N LEU A 107 19.72 5.99 -9.80
CA LEU A 107 18.57 6.76 -9.33
C LEU A 107 18.85 7.45 -7.99
N GLN A 108 19.60 6.81 -7.09
CA GLN A 108 20.03 7.40 -5.83
C GLN A 108 20.94 8.63 -6.03
N ALA A 109 21.78 8.62 -7.05
CA ALA A 109 22.63 9.76 -7.38
C ALA A 109 21.82 11.02 -7.76
N GLU A 110 20.61 10.87 -8.28
CA GLU A 110 19.71 11.97 -8.62
C GLU A 110 18.81 12.44 -7.44
N ALA A 111 18.63 11.61 -6.42
CA ALA A 111 17.77 11.88 -5.28
C ALA A 111 18.05 13.23 -4.56
N PRO A 112 19.30 13.69 -4.39
CA PRO A 112 19.57 14.98 -3.76
C PRO A 112 18.88 16.17 -4.41
N SER A 113 18.57 16.07 -5.72
CA SER A 113 17.89 17.13 -6.46
C SER A 113 16.47 17.44 -5.97
N CYS A 114 15.81 16.49 -5.29
CA CYS A 114 14.45 16.67 -4.74
C CYS A 114 14.42 16.98 -3.24
N GLY A 115 15.59 17.05 -2.57
CA GLY A 115 15.70 17.35 -1.14
C GLY A 115 15.34 16.20 -0.20
N VAL A 116 15.02 15.00 -0.71
CA VAL A 116 14.69 13.80 0.10
C VAL A 116 15.84 12.82 0.02
N LYS A 117 16.30 12.32 1.17
CA LYS A 117 17.46 11.41 1.26
C LYS A 117 17.08 9.96 1.56
N SER A 118 15.92 9.75 2.17
CA SER A 118 15.48 8.42 2.59
C SER A 118 14.68 7.74 1.48
N LEU A 119 14.92 6.44 1.31
CA LEU A 119 14.21 5.62 0.35
C LEU A 119 13.29 4.63 1.06
N LYS A 120 12.22 4.24 0.37
CA LYS A 120 11.39 3.08 0.72
C LYS A 120 11.10 2.23 -0.50
N ALA A 121 10.90 0.94 -0.29
CA ALA A 121 10.46 0.01 -1.31
C ALA A 121 9.53 -1.04 -0.70
N ARG A 122 8.65 -1.59 -1.50
CA ARG A 122 7.73 -2.66 -1.12
C ARG A 122 8.21 -3.99 -1.70
N CYS A 123 8.09 -5.06 -0.95
CA CYS A 123 8.38 -6.40 -1.44
C CYS A 123 7.56 -7.46 -0.70
N ALA A 124 7.28 -8.57 -1.36
CA ALA A 124 6.67 -9.72 -0.72
C ALA A 124 7.66 -10.41 0.23
N LYS A 125 7.14 -10.89 1.37
CA LYS A 125 7.95 -11.65 2.34
C LYS A 125 8.50 -12.93 1.71
N GLY A 126 9.80 -13.19 1.88
CA GLY A 126 10.49 -14.36 1.34
C GLY A 126 10.83 -14.26 -0.16
N SER A 127 10.53 -13.13 -0.82
CA SER A 127 10.84 -12.93 -2.24
C SER A 127 12.31 -12.63 -2.49
N ALA A 128 12.74 -12.78 -3.75
CA ALA A 128 14.06 -12.34 -4.21
C ALA A 128 14.26 -10.84 -4.04
N ALA A 129 13.19 -10.04 -4.19
CA ALA A 129 13.21 -8.61 -3.95
C ALA A 129 13.55 -8.28 -2.48
N GLN A 130 13.06 -9.05 -1.51
CA GLN A 130 13.42 -8.87 -0.10
C GLN A 130 14.92 -9.07 0.14
N CYS A 131 15.52 -10.10 -0.46
CA CYS A 131 16.95 -10.34 -0.37
C CYS A 131 17.73 -9.18 -1.00
N PHE A 132 17.35 -8.77 -2.20
CA PHE A 132 17.97 -7.63 -2.90
C PHE A 132 17.93 -6.34 -2.06
N LEU A 133 16.76 -5.97 -1.53
CA LEU A 133 16.62 -4.77 -0.71
C LEU A 133 17.47 -4.82 0.55
N LYS A 134 17.52 -5.99 1.23
CA LYS A 134 18.39 -6.19 2.40
C LYS A 134 19.86 -6.03 2.05
N ASP A 135 20.31 -6.64 0.95
CA ASP A 135 21.69 -6.55 0.48
C ASP A 135 22.06 -5.12 0.04
N SER A 136 21.06 -4.34 -0.39
CA SER A 136 21.17 -2.91 -0.72
C SER A 136 21.07 -1.98 0.50
N GLY A 137 21.05 -2.51 1.72
CA GLY A 137 21.04 -1.72 2.96
C GLY A 137 19.68 -1.25 3.43
N PHE A 138 18.58 -1.71 2.83
CA PHE A 138 17.23 -1.41 3.33
C PHE A 138 16.94 -2.19 4.61
N THR A 139 16.29 -1.53 5.55
CA THR A 139 15.77 -2.15 6.79
C THR A 139 14.25 -2.25 6.73
N LYS A 140 13.71 -3.33 7.28
CA LYS A 140 12.26 -3.48 7.36
C LYS A 140 11.69 -2.49 8.37
N ILE A 141 10.75 -1.66 7.93
CA ILE A 141 10.05 -0.67 8.77
C ILE A 141 8.59 -1.04 9.01
N GLN A 142 7.99 -1.83 8.12
CA GLN A 142 6.58 -2.20 8.16
C GLN A 142 6.39 -3.62 7.62
N CYS A 143 5.33 -4.30 8.09
CA CYS A 143 4.87 -5.56 7.56
C CYS A 143 3.34 -5.56 7.56
N SER A 144 2.75 -5.73 6.39
CA SER A 144 1.30 -5.88 6.21
C SER A 144 0.94 -7.35 6.02
N GLN A 145 -0.22 -7.74 6.49
CA GLN A 145 -0.77 -9.08 6.33
C GLN A 145 -2.25 -8.96 5.96
N SER A 146 -2.67 -9.75 4.97
CA SER A 146 -4.09 -9.95 4.70
C SER A 146 -4.65 -11.02 5.62
N VAL A 147 -5.78 -10.73 6.24
CA VAL A 147 -6.44 -11.57 7.22
C VAL A 147 -7.91 -11.69 6.88
N VAL A 148 -8.45 -12.91 6.94
CA VAL A 148 -9.89 -13.15 6.77
C VAL A 148 -10.52 -13.49 8.11
N VAL A 149 -11.54 -12.71 8.47
CA VAL A 149 -12.40 -12.95 9.64
C VAL A 149 -13.68 -13.64 9.16
N THR A 150 -13.94 -14.84 9.67
CA THR A 150 -15.11 -15.63 9.28
C THR A 150 -16.31 -15.35 10.19
N PRO A 151 -17.55 -15.48 9.70
CA PRO A 151 -18.74 -15.33 10.52
C PRO A 151 -18.73 -16.21 11.78
N GLY A 152 -19.13 -15.62 12.89
CA GLY A 152 -19.20 -16.32 14.18
C GLY A 152 -17.85 -16.56 14.88
N SER A 153 -16.73 -16.08 14.33
CA SER A 153 -15.41 -16.19 14.99
C SER A 153 -15.22 -15.20 16.13
N LEU A 154 -16.02 -14.14 16.19
CA LEU A 154 -16.05 -13.15 17.25
C LEU A 154 -17.41 -13.16 17.96
N ALA A 155 -17.39 -12.97 19.29
CA ALA A 155 -18.61 -12.78 20.05
C ALA A 155 -19.24 -11.42 19.71
N LEU A 156 -20.54 -11.42 19.47
CA LEU A 156 -21.27 -10.17 19.22
C LEU A 156 -21.34 -9.34 20.51
N PRO A 157 -21.18 -8.01 20.42
CA PRO A 157 -21.35 -7.12 21.57
C PRO A 157 -22.82 -7.03 22.00
N ASP A 158 -23.06 -6.78 23.28
CA ASP A 158 -24.37 -6.40 23.78
C ASP A 158 -24.55 -4.88 23.62
N LEU A 159 -25.16 -4.49 22.50
CA LEU A 159 -25.43 -3.08 22.22
C LEU A 159 -26.74 -2.58 22.86
N GLU A 160 -27.67 -3.49 23.25
CA GLU A 160 -28.95 -3.10 23.81
C GLU A 160 -28.81 -2.45 25.20
N SER A 161 -27.79 -2.86 25.96
CA SER A 161 -27.50 -2.35 27.30
C SER A 161 -26.40 -1.29 27.31
N SER A 162 -25.97 -0.80 26.15
CA SER A 162 -24.82 0.08 25.96
C SER A 162 -25.25 1.40 25.29
N PRO A 163 -24.54 2.52 25.52
CA PRO A 163 -24.72 3.74 24.74
C PRO A 163 -24.15 3.65 23.32
N LEU A 164 -23.71 2.47 22.91
CA LEU A 164 -23.09 2.24 21.60
C LEU A 164 -24.13 1.87 20.55
N GLU A 165 -23.99 2.45 19.36
CA GLU A 165 -24.88 2.19 18.23
C GLU A 165 -24.05 1.96 16.95
N ILE A 166 -24.53 1.02 16.11
CA ILE A 166 -24.01 0.85 14.74
C ILE A 166 -24.82 1.74 13.80
N GLU A 167 -24.14 2.63 13.12
CA GLU A 167 -24.73 3.57 12.18
C GLU A 167 -24.14 3.39 10.78
N ASP A 168 -25.02 3.36 9.76
CA ASP A 168 -24.61 3.43 8.37
C ASP A 168 -24.25 4.88 8.01
N LEU A 169 -23.05 5.10 7.47
CA LEU A 169 -22.63 6.41 6.97
C LEU A 169 -22.40 6.37 5.46
N ALA A 170 -22.76 7.48 4.80
CA ALA A 170 -22.33 7.67 3.42
C ALA A 170 -20.79 7.80 3.35
N THR A 171 -20.16 7.11 2.40
CA THR A 171 -18.71 7.21 2.18
C THR A 171 -18.27 8.64 1.82
N GLY A 172 -19.18 9.47 1.28
CA GLY A 172 -18.97 10.89 1.02
C GLY A 172 -19.17 11.82 2.21
N SER A 173 -19.45 11.30 3.43
CA SER A 173 -19.68 12.16 4.59
C SER A 173 -18.38 12.85 5.03
N VAL A 174 -18.48 14.11 5.45
CA VAL A 174 -17.33 14.89 5.93
C VAL A 174 -16.79 14.28 7.22
N GLU A 175 -17.65 13.91 8.16
CA GLU A 175 -17.30 13.31 9.44
C GLU A 175 -16.45 12.03 9.25
N LEU A 176 -16.87 11.14 8.35
CA LEU A 176 -16.11 9.94 8.03
C LEU A 176 -14.76 10.28 7.38
N SER A 177 -14.75 11.24 6.45
CA SER A 177 -13.55 11.63 5.72
C SER A 177 -12.50 12.27 6.64
N GLU A 178 -12.93 13.07 7.62
CA GLU A 178 -12.08 13.64 8.67
C GLU A 178 -11.47 12.52 9.52
N LEU A 179 -12.30 11.61 10.04
CA LEU A 179 -11.86 10.50 10.88
C LEU A 179 -10.89 9.57 10.15
N VAL A 180 -11.17 9.23 8.88
CA VAL A 180 -10.28 8.40 8.06
C VAL A 180 -8.94 9.10 7.82
N ALA A 181 -8.93 10.42 7.61
CA ALA A 181 -7.69 11.18 7.43
C ALA A 181 -6.86 11.22 8.73
N GLU A 182 -7.50 11.45 9.87
CA GLU A 182 -6.84 11.44 11.19
C GLU A 182 -6.28 10.05 11.52
N PHE A 183 -7.07 9.01 11.35
CA PHE A 183 -6.64 7.62 11.53
C PHE A 183 -5.44 7.28 10.66
N TYR A 184 -5.51 7.58 9.36
CA TYR A 184 -4.43 7.28 8.43
C TYR A 184 -3.11 7.95 8.84
N ASN A 185 -3.16 9.23 9.21
CA ASN A 185 -1.98 9.96 9.65
C ASN A 185 -1.42 9.37 10.97
N ALA A 186 -2.27 8.98 11.91
CA ALA A 186 -1.87 8.41 13.19
C ALA A 186 -1.16 7.05 13.03
N VAL A 187 -1.71 6.13 12.22
CA VAL A 187 -1.11 4.80 12.04
C VAL A 187 0.14 4.80 11.15
N HIS A 188 0.45 5.92 10.48
CA HIS A 188 1.61 6.07 9.61
C HIS A 188 2.73 6.93 10.20
N GLU A 189 2.88 7.01 11.53
CA GLU A 189 4.00 7.73 12.16
C GLU A 189 5.38 7.20 11.72
N TRP A 190 5.48 5.92 11.42
CA TRP A 190 6.70 5.28 10.90
C TRP A 190 7.11 5.76 9.50
N ASP A 191 6.16 6.33 8.75
CA ASP A 191 6.36 6.95 7.42
C ASP A 191 5.38 8.11 7.26
N ARG A 192 5.65 9.22 7.93
CA ARG A 192 4.75 10.38 8.05
C ARG A 192 3.87 10.57 6.82
N ALA A 193 2.57 10.55 7.04
CA ALA A 193 1.58 10.78 6.00
C ALA A 193 1.07 12.24 6.02
N GLU A 194 0.65 12.72 4.88
CA GLU A 194 -0.07 13.98 4.69
C GLU A 194 -1.44 13.69 4.09
N MET A 195 -2.21 12.83 4.77
CA MET A 195 -3.60 12.54 4.41
C MET A 195 -4.46 13.75 4.78
N THR A 196 -5.08 14.35 3.79
CA THR A 196 -6.09 15.40 3.95
C THR A 196 -7.48 14.80 3.74
N ILE A 197 -8.54 15.49 4.16
CA ILE A 197 -9.94 15.08 3.93
C ILE A 197 -10.16 14.79 2.44
N GLY A 198 -9.68 15.67 1.55
CA GLY A 198 -9.82 15.47 0.10
C GLY A 198 -9.07 14.24 -0.42
N LYS A 199 -7.87 13.95 0.10
CA LYS A 199 -7.13 12.74 -0.25
C LYS A 199 -7.83 11.49 0.30
N ALA A 200 -8.32 11.52 1.54
CA ALA A 200 -9.08 10.41 2.12
C ALA A 200 -10.32 10.09 1.26
N GLN A 201 -11.06 11.13 0.86
CA GLN A 201 -12.20 10.99 -0.03
C GLN A 201 -11.79 10.38 -1.37
N GLN A 202 -10.78 10.91 -2.03
CA GLN A 202 -10.34 10.48 -3.36
C GLN A 202 -9.72 9.08 -3.37
N MET A 203 -8.93 8.73 -2.36
CA MET A 203 -8.09 7.53 -2.36
C MET A 203 -8.72 6.34 -1.64
N LEU A 204 -9.64 6.57 -0.70
CA LEU A 204 -10.17 5.52 0.17
C LEU A 204 -11.69 5.44 0.20
N LEU A 205 -12.40 6.55 -0.06
CA LEU A 205 -13.85 6.63 0.17
C LEU A 205 -14.68 6.83 -1.10
N SER A 206 -14.03 7.13 -2.23
CA SER A 206 -14.75 7.36 -3.47
C SER A 206 -15.22 6.05 -4.12
N PRO A 207 -16.35 6.07 -4.87
CA PRO A 207 -16.79 4.91 -5.64
C PRO A 207 -15.75 4.39 -6.64
N GLU A 208 -14.88 5.28 -7.16
CA GLU A 208 -13.81 4.93 -8.09
C GLU A 208 -12.74 4.02 -7.45
N THR A 209 -12.60 4.07 -6.12
CA THR A 209 -11.73 3.14 -5.38
C THR A 209 -12.42 1.82 -5.04
N GLY A 210 -13.69 1.66 -5.43
CA GLY A 210 -14.52 0.51 -5.09
C GLY A 210 -15.23 0.62 -3.74
N ALA A 211 -15.12 1.76 -3.04
CA ALA A 211 -15.83 1.96 -1.77
C ALA A 211 -17.35 1.89 -2.00
N SER A 212 -18.01 0.93 -1.33
CA SER A 212 -19.43 0.58 -1.55
C SER A 212 -20.32 0.88 -0.36
N GLY A 213 -19.76 1.08 0.83
CA GLY A 213 -20.50 1.42 2.04
C GLY A 213 -19.58 1.66 3.22
N ALA A 214 -20.09 2.29 4.25
CA ALA A 214 -19.39 2.46 5.50
C ALA A 214 -20.34 2.31 6.68
N VAL A 215 -19.84 1.68 7.75
CA VAL A 215 -20.53 1.59 9.05
C VAL A 215 -19.60 2.09 10.14
N VAL A 216 -20.18 2.69 11.16
CA VAL A 216 -19.42 3.19 12.32
C VAL A 216 -20.02 2.68 13.61
N LEU A 217 -19.16 2.53 14.61
CA LEU A 217 -19.57 2.37 16.00
C LEU A 217 -19.54 3.74 16.68
N ARG A 218 -20.72 4.21 17.09
CA ARG A 218 -20.90 5.53 17.72
C ARG A 218 -21.23 5.39 19.19
N ASP A 219 -20.60 6.20 20.02
CA ASP A 219 -21.05 6.50 21.37
C ASP A 219 -22.10 7.62 21.30
N THR A 220 -23.36 7.28 21.60
CA THR A 220 -24.48 8.22 21.50
C THR A 220 -24.51 9.25 22.62
N GLU A 221 -23.95 8.94 23.81
CA GLU A 221 -23.86 9.88 24.92
C GLU A 221 -22.80 10.97 24.65
N GLN A 222 -21.67 10.58 24.07
CA GLN A 222 -20.58 11.50 23.73
C GLN A 222 -20.69 12.05 22.30
N SER A 223 -21.64 11.56 21.51
CA SER A 223 -21.86 11.94 20.09
C SER A 223 -20.59 11.81 19.25
N ARG A 224 -19.75 10.79 19.50
CA ARG A 224 -18.49 10.57 18.77
C ARG A 224 -18.41 9.19 18.15
N ILE A 225 -17.76 9.11 16.99
CA ILE A 225 -17.41 7.83 16.37
C ILE A 225 -16.19 7.25 17.09
N LEU A 226 -16.29 5.97 17.48
CA LEU A 226 -15.20 5.23 18.11
C LEU A 226 -14.39 4.42 17.09
N ALA A 227 -15.08 3.75 16.17
CA ALA A 227 -14.47 2.96 15.10
C ALA A 227 -15.30 3.06 13.81
N PHE A 228 -14.65 2.79 12.69
CA PHE A 228 -15.29 2.77 11.37
C PHE A 228 -14.84 1.57 10.55
N ALA A 229 -15.71 1.11 9.64
CA ALA A 229 -15.42 0.11 8.65
C ALA A 229 -15.93 0.58 7.28
N VAL A 230 -15.04 0.64 6.29
CA VAL A 230 -15.39 0.94 4.90
C VAL A 230 -15.29 -0.34 4.10
N SER A 231 -16.37 -0.74 3.44
CA SER A 231 -16.42 -1.94 2.61
C SER A 231 -16.14 -1.58 1.15
N TYR A 232 -15.38 -2.45 0.48
CA TYR A 232 -15.09 -2.34 -0.93
C TYR A 232 -15.78 -3.45 -1.71
N THR A 233 -16.13 -3.16 -2.95
CA THR A 233 -16.76 -4.14 -3.84
C THR A 233 -15.80 -5.31 -4.08
N ALA A 234 -16.25 -6.52 -3.77
CA ALA A 234 -15.49 -7.73 -4.05
C ALA A 234 -15.42 -7.98 -5.57
N GLU A 235 -14.30 -8.54 -6.04
CA GLU A 235 -14.14 -8.90 -7.46
C GLU A 235 -15.11 -10.02 -7.86
N GLN A 236 -15.38 -10.96 -6.95
CA GLN A 236 -16.35 -12.04 -7.13
C GLN A 236 -17.29 -12.08 -5.92
N SER A 237 -18.54 -12.51 -6.17
CA SER A 237 -19.58 -12.49 -5.12
C SER A 237 -19.32 -13.48 -3.97
N GLU A 238 -18.44 -14.45 -4.14
CA GLU A 238 -18.09 -15.45 -3.12
C GLU A 238 -16.80 -15.08 -2.35
N ASP A 239 -16.06 -14.05 -2.79
CA ASP A 239 -14.87 -13.60 -2.11
C ASP A 239 -15.22 -12.86 -0.80
N PRO A 240 -14.34 -12.95 0.22
CA PRO A 240 -14.45 -12.08 1.38
C PRO A 240 -14.46 -10.61 0.97
N ALA A 241 -15.36 -9.81 1.53
CA ALA A 241 -15.39 -8.39 1.28
C ALA A 241 -14.13 -7.73 1.86
N ASP A 242 -13.42 -6.94 1.07
CA ASP A 242 -12.32 -6.14 1.57
C ASP A 242 -12.87 -5.00 2.43
N VAL A 243 -12.26 -4.81 3.61
CA VAL A 243 -12.71 -3.81 4.58
C VAL A 243 -11.51 -3.02 5.10
N LEU A 244 -11.59 -1.70 5.00
CA LEU A 244 -10.73 -0.79 5.76
C LEU A 244 -11.37 -0.59 7.13
N LEU A 245 -10.74 -1.14 8.15
CA LEU A 245 -11.14 -1.01 9.55
C LEU A 245 -10.22 -0.01 10.25
N GLY A 246 -10.79 0.97 10.92
CA GLY A 246 -10.04 1.99 11.64
C GLY A 246 -10.79 2.49 12.87
N TRP A 247 -10.18 3.40 13.58
CA TRP A 247 -10.67 3.93 14.86
C TRP A 247 -10.37 5.41 15.03
N ASN A 248 -10.98 6.00 16.03
CA ASN A 248 -10.70 7.37 16.43
C ASN A 248 -9.35 7.41 17.18
N PRO A 249 -8.33 8.10 16.66
CA PRO A 249 -6.99 8.13 17.27
C PRO A 249 -6.93 8.83 18.63
N SER A 250 -7.99 9.53 19.04
CA SER A 250 -8.05 10.19 20.35
C SER A 250 -8.42 9.24 21.53
N LEU A 251 -8.75 7.99 21.21
CA LEU A 251 -9.10 6.97 22.20
C LEU A 251 -7.85 6.38 22.86
N SER A 252 -8.03 5.84 24.08
CA SER A 252 -7.02 4.99 24.72
C SER A 252 -6.90 3.64 23.99
N ASP A 253 -5.79 2.94 24.22
CA ASP A 253 -5.55 1.61 23.62
C ASP A 253 -6.66 0.61 23.99
N GLU A 254 -7.17 0.65 25.22
CA GLU A 254 -8.25 -0.21 25.69
C GLU A 254 -9.60 0.10 24.99
N GLU A 255 -9.91 1.39 24.82
CA GLU A 255 -11.10 1.84 24.08
C GLU A 255 -11.00 1.45 22.61
N ILE A 256 -9.83 1.63 21.97
CA ILE A 256 -9.57 1.21 20.59
C ILE A 256 -9.80 -0.30 20.44
N GLU A 257 -9.21 -1.12 21.31
CA GLU A 257 -9.35 -2.58 21.24
C GLU A 257 -10.81 -3.00 21.35
N ALA A 258 -11.56 -2.43 22.31
CA ALA A 258 -12.97 -2.72 22.48
C ALA A 258 -13.80 -2.29 21.26
N ALA A 259 -13.65 -1.05 20.81
CA ALA A 259 -14.43 -0.50 19.69
C ALA A 259 -14.16 -1.25 18.36
N VAL A 260 -12.90 -1.54 18.07
CA VAL A 260 -12.51 -2.26 16.85
C VAL A 260 -13.01 -3.71 16.87
N ARG A 261 -12.90 -4.40 18.00
CA ARG A 261 -13.41 -5.77 18.17
C ARG A 261 -14.93 -5.81 18.00
N ASP A 262 -15.65 -4.91 18.64
CA ASP A 262 -17.10 -4.88 18.62
C ASP A 262 -17.64 -4.54 17.22
N LEU A 263 -17.07 -3.54 16.57
CA LEU A 263 -17.42 -3.21 15.18
C LEU A 263 -17.09 -4.37 14.22
N LEU A 264 -15.91 -4.97 14.35
CA LEU A 264 -15.50 -6.08 13.48
C LEU A 264 -16.41 -7.31 13.68
N ALA A 265 -16.83 -7.61 14.93
CA ALA A 265 -17.78 -8.68 15.21
C ALA A 265 -19.12 -8.46 14.49
N MET A 266 -19.59 -7.22 14.45
CA MET A 266 -20.84 -6.85 13.77
C MET A 266 -20.70 -6.91 12.25
N VAL A 267 -19.62 -6.38 11.68
CA VAL A 267 -19.36 -6.37 10.23
C VAL A 267 -19.16 -7.81 9.71
N ALA A 268 -18.41 -8.63 10.43
CA ALA A 268 -18.16 -10.03 10.07
C ALA A 268 -19.29 -11.01 10.49
N ALA A 269 -20.38 -10.52 11.05
CA ALA A 269 -21.45 -11.38 11.61
C ALA A 269 -22.07 -12.31 10.56
N ARG A 270 -22.23 -11.84 9.34
CA ARG A 270 -22.96 -12.55 8.27
C ARG A 270 -22.08 -13.02 7.11
N PHE A 271 -21.01 -12.28 6.80
CA PHE A 271 -20.14 -12.53 5.65
C PHE A 271 -18.68 -12.50 6.08
N PRO A 272 -17.80 -13.31 5.43
CA PRO A 272 -16.38 -13.21 5.68
C PRO A 272 -15.87 -11.86 5.20
N VAL A 273 -15.00 -11.24 6.00
CA VAL A 273 -14.34 -9.97 5.65
C VAL A 273 -12.85 -10.15 5.60
N ARG A 274 -12.20 -9.48 4.65
CA ARG A 274 -10.75 -9.42 4.52
C ARG A 274 -10.25 -8.06 5.00
N LEU A 275 -9.23 -8.09 5.85
CA LEU A 275 -8.57 -6.91 6.39
C LEU A 275 -7.11 -6.93 6.01
N GLU A 276 -6.53 -5.75 5.71
CA GLU A 276 -5.10 -5.57 5.74
C GLU A 276 -4.70 -5.08 7.13
N VAL A 277 -3.82 -5.83 7.80
CA VAL A 277 -3.34 -5.52 9.14
C VAL A 277 -1.87 -5.18 9.08
N ASP A 278 -1.54 -3.96 9.43
CA ASP A 278 -0.18 -3.46 9.50
C ASP A 278 0.43 -3.66 10.88
N SER A 279 1.74 -3.94 10.92
CA SER A 279 2.46 -4.08 12.18
C SER A 279 2.47 -2.80 13.04
N SER A 280 2.21 -1.65 12.44
CA SER A 280 2.06 -0.35 13.12
C SER A 280 0.68 -0.10 13.71
N MET A 281 -0.34 -0.87 13.31
CA MET A 281 -1.71 -0.78 13.82
C MET A 281 -1.88 -1.54 15.15
N VAL A 282 -0.84 -2.23 15.62
CA VAL A 282 -0.87 -2.97 16.86
C VAL A 282 -0.49 -2.04 18.01
N PRO A 283 -1.39 -1.75 18.96
CA PRO A 283 -1.05 -0.98 20.15
C PRO A 283 0.15 -1.59 20.86
N SER A 284 1.10 -0.74 21.30
CA SER A 284 2.37 -1.18 21.93
C SER A 284 2.17 -1.95 23.25
N SER A 285 0.98 -1.82 23.85
CA SER A 285 0.59 -2.44 25.11
C SER A 285 0.01 -3.85 24.97
N VAL A 286 -0.30 -4.29 23.75
CA VAL A 286 -0.94 -5.59 23.53
C VAL A 286 0.10 -6.70 23.49
N SER A 287 -0.12 -7.74 24.33
CA SER A 287 0.60 -9.01 24.37
C SER A 287 0.90 -9.57 22.97
N PRO A 288 2.01 -10.32 22.77
CA PRO A 288 2.45 -10.82 21.46
C PRO A 288 1.46 -11.74 20.72
N THR A 289 0.29 -11.98 21.27
CA THR A 289 -0.84 -12.67 20.64
C THR A 289 -2.07 -11.76 20.70
N PRO A 290 -2.25 -10.83 19.77
CA PRO A 290 -3.47 -10.04 19.67
C PRO A 290 -4.69 -10.96 19.56
N TRP A 291 -5.83 -10.59 20.14
CA TRP A 291 -7.10 -11.34 20.11
C TRP A 291 -7.54 -11.70 18.67
N TRP A 292 -7.20 -10.89 17.68
CA TRP A 292 -7.45 -11.21 16.27
C TRP A 292 -6.62 -12.39 15.75
N THR A 293 -5.48 -12.75 16.34
CA THR A 293 -4.73 -13.96 15.93
C THR A 293 -5.45 -15.25 16.31
N ALA A 294 -6.31 -15.22 17.33
CA ALA A 294 -7.15 -16.35 17.70
C ALA A 294 -8.36 -16.50 16.75
N ALA A 295 -8.83 -15.40 16.14
CA ALA A 295 -9.96 -15.39 15.20
C ALA A 295 -9.54 -15.63 13.74
N MET A 296 -8.24 -15.74 13.46
CA MET A 296 -7.66 -15.76 12.10
C MET A 296 -7.36 -17.18 11.62
N HIS A 297 -8.07 -17.66 10.64
CA HIS A 297 -7.54 -18.68 9.74
C HIS A 297 -6.59 -18.01 8.73
N ARG A 298 -5.31 -18.40 8.75
CA ARG A 298 -4.37 -17.99 7.71
C ARG A 298 -4.91 -18.49 6.36
N SER A 299 -5.34 -17.57 5.51
CA SER A 299 -5.55 -17.89 4.11
C SER A 299 -4.18 -18.21 3.51
N THR A 300 -3.88 -19.49 3.37
CA THR A 300 -2.81 -19.95 2.50
C THR A 300 -3.37 -19.89 1.09
N SER A 301 -3.19 -18.77 0.39
CA SER A 301 -3.27 -18.78 -1.07
C SER A 301 -2.25 -19.82 -1.54
N LYS A 302 -2.74 -20.91 -2.12
CA LYS A 302 -1.90 -21.84 -2.88
C LYS A 302 -1.25 -21.09 -4.04
N PRO A 303 0.00 -21.47 -4.39
CA PRO A 303 0.75 -20.88 -5.50
C PRO A 303 0.04 -21.05 -6.82
#